data_88ff6e28c9261ac41fbe22eaea9e1da3
#
_entry.id   88ff6e28c9261ac41fbe22eaea9e1da3
#
_cell.length_a   1.000
_cell.length_b   1.000
_cell.length_c   1.000
_cell.angle_alpha   90.00
_cell.angle_beta   90.00
_cell.angle_gamma   90.00
#
_symmetry.space_group_name_H-M   'P 1'
#
loop_
_entity.id
_entity.type
_entity.pdbx_description
1 polymer ?
#
loop_
_entity_poly.entity_id
_entity_poly.type
_entity_poly.pdbx_seq_one_letter_code
_entity_poly.pdbx_strand_id
1 'polypeptide(L)'
;MNHWKSTLAVIGIGQLISILTSTIVGFSIIFWISNEFKSPTALSLAILAGFLPQFVLGLFAGVYVDRWNRKKTMFYSDLFIAFCTLCLFIVITKGYKDLSFFYLLTACRSIGSTFHAPALQASIPLLVPKHHLVRVSGL
;
A
#
# COMPACT_ATOMS: atom_id res chain seq x y z
N MET A 1 -7.73 23.45 -22.38
CA MET A 1 -6.44 23.83 -21.82
C MET A 1 -6.16 23.42 -20.37
N ASN A 2 -7.05 22.76 -19.64
CA ASN A 2 -6.84 22.40 -18.24
C ASN A 2 -6.93 20.88 -17.94
N HIS A 3 -6.82 20.02 -18.97
CA HIS A 3 -6.97 18.58 -18.80
C HIS A 3 -5.97 17.96 -17.81
N TRP A 4 -4.72 18.45 -17.76
CA TRP A 4 -3.73 17.91 -16.84
C TRP A 4 -4.06 18.17 -15.35
N LYS A 5 -4.65 19.31 -15.02
CA LYS A 5 -5.09 19.64 -13.65
C LYS A 5 -6.23 18.74 -13.20
N SER A 6 -7.21 18.51 -14.08
CA SER A 6 -8.31 17.59 -13.80
C SER A 6 -7.83 16.15 -13.63
N THR A 7 -6.94 15.69 -14.52
CA THR A 7 -6.33 14.35 -14.42
C THR A 7 -5.51 14.20 -13.14
N LEU A 8 -4.71 15.20 -12.79
CA LEU A 8 -3.93 15.21 -11.56
C LEU A 8 -4.84 15.19 -10.31
N ALA A 9 -5.92 15.97 -10.32
CA ALA A 9 -6.87 16.01 -9.22
C ALA A 9 -7.59 14.66 -9.03
N VAL A 10 -8.05 14.05 -10.12
CA VAL A 10 -8.71 12.73 -10.06
C VAL A 10 -7.76 11.65 -9.54
N ILE A 11 -6.52 11.61 -10.05
CA ILE A 11 -5.51 10.67 -9.58
C ILE A 11 -5.16 10.97 -8.12
N GLY A 12 -4.97 12.23 -7.75
CA GLY A 12 -4.63 12.63 -6.37
C GLY A 12 -5.72 12.26 -5.38
N ILE A 13 -6.99 12.52 -5.68
CA ILE A 13 -8.13 12.16 -4.83
C ILE A 13 -8.22 10.63 -4.72
N GLY A 14 -8.11 9.90 -5.83
CA GLY A 14 -8.12 8.44 -5.83
C GLY A 14 -7.01 7.86 -4.96
N GLN A 15 -5.81 8.44 -5.02
CA GLN A 15 -4.67 8.03 -4.20
C GLN A 15 -4.86 8.37 -2.72
N LEU A 16 -5.40 9.53 -2.40
CA LEU A 16 -5.73 9.87 -1.00
C LEU A 16 -6.70 8.86 -0.41
N ILE A 17 -7.76 8.51 -1.13
CA ILE A 17 -8.73 7.50 -0.69
C ILE A 17 -8.05 6.13 -0.51
N SER A 18 -7.22 5.70 -1.46
CA SER A 18 -6.49 4.44 -1.39
C SER A 18 -5.54 4.37 -0.18
N ILE A 19 -4.76 5.43 0.04
CA ILE A 19 -3.83 5.53 1.18
C ILE A 19 -4.60 5.52 2.51
N LEU A 20 -5.66 6.33 2.64
CA LEU A 20 -6.48 6.39 3.85
C LEU A 20 -7.10 5.03 4.15
N THR A 21 -7.71 4.38 3.15
CA THR A 21 -8.32 3.06 3.30
C THR A 21 -7.27 2.02 3.70
N SER A 22 -6.13 1.97 3.04
CA SER A 22 -5.03 1.05 3.39
C SER A 22 -4.51 1.27 4.81
N THR A 23 -4.41 2.52 5.24
CA THR A 23 -3.97 2.87 6.60
C THR A 23 -4.99 2.42 7.63
N ILE A 24 -6.27 2.70 7.42
CA ILE A 24 -7.37 2.27 8.31
C ILE A 24 -7.38 0.74 8.42
N VAL A 25 -7.27 0.02 7.31
CA VAL A 25 -7.21 -1.44 7.32
C VAL A 25 -5.98 -1.94 8.07
N GLY A 26 -4.82 -1.32 7.88
CA GLY A 26 -3.59 -1.67 8.60
C GLY A 26 -3.76 -1.54 10.11
N PHE A 27 -4.27 -0.40 10.58
CA PHE A 27 -4.56 -0.19 12.00
C PHE A 27 -5.62 -1.16 12.53
N SER A 28 -6.67 -1.45 11.75
CA SER A 28 -7.71 -2.39 12.14
C SER A 28 -7.16 -3.80 12.36
N ILE A 29 -6.23 -4.26 11.52
CA ILE A 29 -5.57 -5.56 11.67
C ILE A 29 -4.74 -5.60 12.95
N ILE A 30 -3.93 -4.57 13.19
CA ILE A 30 -3.09 -4.45 14.39
C ILE A 30 -3.97 -4.43 15.65
N PHE A 31 -5.03 -3.62 15.64
CA PHE A 31 -5.96 -3.51 16.77
C PHE A 31 -6.69 -4.83 17.02
N TRP A 32 -7.14 -5.51 15.96
CA TRP A 32 -7.81 -6.80 16.09
C TRP A 32 -6.87 -7.87 16.68
N ILE A 33 -5.62 -7.98 16.21
CA ILE A 33 -4.61 -8.90 16.76
C ILE A 33 -4.37 -8.59 18.25
N SER A 34 -4.20 -7.32 18.60
CA SER A 34 -3.98 -6.88 19.97
C SER A 34 -5.11 -7.30 20.90
N ASN A 35 -6.36 -7.11 20.45
CA ASN A 35 -7.56 -7.39 21.26
C ASN A 35 -7.83 -8.90 21.37
N GLU A 36 -7.65 -9.64 20.29
CA GLU A 36 -7.98 -11.07 20.25
C GLU A 36 -6.95 -11.92 20.97
N PHE A 37 -5.66 -11.66 20.73
CA PHE A 37 -4.59 -12.50 21.28
C PHE A 37 -4.02 -11.97 22.61
N LYS A 38 -4.21 -10.69 22.93
CA LYS A 38 -3.73 -10.03 24.17
C LYS A 38 -2.24 -10.33 24.46
N SER A 39 -1.46 -10.52 23.42
CA SER A 39 -0.04 -10.89 23.48
C SER A 39 0.81 -9.79 22.84
N PRO A 40 1.72 -9.15 23.60
CA PRO A 40 2.67 -8.19 23.05
C PRO A 40 3.57 -8.79 21.97
N THR A 41 3.93 -10.04 22.11
CA THR A 41 4.76 -10.77 21.11
C THR A 41 4.00 -10.93 19.79
N ALA A 42 2.72 -11.33 19.84
CA ALA A 42 1.89 -11.46 18.64
C ALA A 42 1.77 -10.13 17.90
N LEU A 43 1.58 -9.04 18.64
CA LEU A 43 1.50 -7.69 18.11
C LEU A 43 2.83 -7.25 17.46
N SER A 44 3.94 -7.47 18.13
CA SER A 44 5.27 -7.12 17.62
C SER A 44 5.60 -7.87 16.33
N LEU A 45 5.29 -9.17 16.26
CA LEU A 45 5.48 -9.97 15.06
C LEU A 45 4.56 -9.53 13.89
N ALA A 46 3.33 -9.10 14.18
CA ALA A 46 2.44 -8.55 13.16
C ALA A 46 2.99 -7.25 12.56
N ILE A 47 3.50 -6.37 13.40
CA ILE A 47 4.15 -5.12 12.97
C ILE A 47 5.39 -5.45 12.14
N LEU A 48 6.22 -6.37 12.61
CA LEU A 48 7.43 -6.80 11.90
C LEU A 48 7.06 -7.40 10.52
N ALA A 49 6.06 -8.26 10.46
CA ALA A 49 5.56 -8.85 9.20
C ALA A 49 5.09 -7.79 8.20
N GLY A 50 4.52 -6.67 8.67
CA GLY A 50 4.15 -5.54 7.83
C GLY A 50 5.34 -4.70 7.36
N PHE A 51 6.34 -4.48 8.20
CA PHE A 51 7.47 -3.59 7.88
C PHE A 51 8.63 -4.29 7.18
N LEU A 52 8.93 -5.55 7.53
CA LEU A 52 10.09 -6.25 7.03
C LEU A 52 10.13 -6.39 5.50
N PRO A 53 9.05 -6.83 4.82
CA PRO A 53 9.03 -6.90 3.36
C PRO A 53 9.20 -5.52 2.72
N GLN A 54 8.56 -4.50 3.28
CA GLN A 54 8.67 -3.13 2.79
C GLN A 54 10.08 -2.59 2.91
N PHE A 55 10.76 -2.86 4.00
CA PHE A 55 12.14 -2.43 4.22
C PHE A 55 13.09 -3.12 3.23
N VAL A 56 13.03 -4.44 3.13
CA VAL A 56 13.92 -5.24 2.26
C VAL A 56 13.68 -4.95 0.78
N LEU A 57 12.43 -4.98 0.35
CA LEU A 57 12.08 -4.78 -1.06
C LEU A 57 12.10 -3.31 -1.47
N GLY A 58 11.88 -2.39 -0.54
CA GLY A 58 11.89 -0.95 -0.79
C GLY A 58 13.20 -0.44 -1.39
N LEU A 59 14.33 -1.05 -0.99
CA LEU A 59 15.65 -0.73 -1.54
C LEU A 59 15.74 -1.00 -3.04
N PHE A 60 15.00 -1.97 -3.54
CA PHE A 60 15.03 -2.39 -4.95
C PHE A 60 13.79 -1.95 -5.74
N ALA A 61 12.70 -1.66 -5.06
CA ALA A 61 11.40 -1.37 -5.68
C ALA A 61 11.47 -0.19 -6.67
N GLY A 62 12.21 0.86 -6.33
CA GLY A 62 12.40 2.02 -7.21
C GLY A 62 13.03 1.64 -8.55
N VAL A 63 14.08 0.82 -8.53
CA VAL A 63 14.80 0.39 -9.74
C VAL A 63 13.90 -0.45 -10.65
N TYR A 64 13.08 -1.33 -10.07
CA TYR A 64 12.16 -2.16 -10.85
C TYR A 64 11.02 -1.33 -11.43
N VAL A 65 10.42 -0.44 -10.62
CA VAL A 65 9.31 0.41 -11.04
C VAL A 65 9.71 1.37 -12.16
N ASP A 66 10.95 1.86 -12.17
CA ASP A 66 11.44 2.74 -13.25
C ASP A 66 11.49 2.03 -14.62
N ARG A 67 11.65 0.70 -14.61
CA ARG A 67 11.67 -0.13 -15.83
C ARG A 67 10.29 -0.63 -16.26
N TRP A 68 9.31 -0.58 -15.36
CA TRP A 68 7.97 -1.11 -15.61
C TRP A 68 6.99 -0.01 -16.02
N ASN A 69 5.85 -0.42 -16.57
CA ASN A 69 4.76 0.50 -16.84
C ASN A 69 4.11 0.95 -15.53
N ARG A 70 4.41 2.16 -15.08
CA ARG A 70 4.01 2.75 -13.81
C ARG A 70 2.51 2.62 -13.52
N LYS A 71 1.67 2.88 -14.53
CA LYS A 71 0.21 2.77 -14.42
C LYS A 71 -0.23 1.33 -14.15
N LYS A 72 0.36 0.37 -14.86
CA LYS A 72 0.07 -1.05 -14.65
C LYS A 72 0.55 -1.51 -13.28
N THR A 73 1.74 -1.09 -12.86
CA THR A 73 2.30 -1.42 -11.54
C THR A 73 1.39 -0.93 -10.42
N MET A 74 0.92 0.32 -10.47
CA MET A 74 -0.05 0.84 -9.49
C MET A 74 -1.32 0.01 -9.45
N PHE A 75 -1.92 -0.27 -10.61
CA PHE A 75 -3.16 -1.03 -10.69
C PHE A 75 -3.02 -2.46 -10.13
N TYR A 76 -1.96 -3.18 -10.51
CA TYR A 76 -1.73 -4.53 -10.01
C TYR A 76 -1.37 -4.56 -8.52
N SER A 77 -0.64 -3.56 -8.04
CA SER A 77 -0.35 -3.42 -6.61
C SER A 77 -1.63 -3.20 -5.79
N ASP A 78 -2.51 -2.30 -6.23
CA ASP A 78 -3.78 -2.04 -5.56
C ASP A 78 -4.68 -3.28 -5.59
N LEU A 79 -4.76 -3.98 -6.72
CA LEU A 79 -5.53 -5.22 -6.85
C LEU A 79 -5.01 -6.31 -5.92
N PHE A 80 -3.68 -6.45 -5.81
CA PHE A 80 -3.04 -7.42 -4.93
C PHE A 80 -3.29 -7.10 -3.45
N ILE A 81 -3.17 -5.83 -3.06
CA ILE A 81 -3.48 -5.36 -1.70
C ILE A 81 -4.95 -5.62 -1.36
N ALA A 82 -5.86 -5.32 -2.29
CA ALA A 82 -7.29 -5.56 -2.12
C ALA A 82 -7.60 -7.06 -1.95
N PHE A 83 -6.98 -7.91 -2.75
CA PHE A 83 -7.13 -9.36 -2.66
C PHE A 83 -6.64 -9.89 -1.30
N CYS A 84 -5.45 -9.50 -0.85
CA CYS A 84 -4.93 -9.90 0.47
C CYS A 84 -5.84 -9.40 1.61
N THR A 85 -6.38 -8.19 1.49
CA THR A 85 -7.31 -7.62 2.47
C THR A 85 -8.62 -8.41 2.52
N LEU A 86 -9.15 -8.82 1.35
CA LEU A 86 -10.35 -9.66 1.26
C LEU A 86 -10.11 -11.03 1.90
N CYS A 87 -8.94 -11.64 1.66
CA CYS A 87 -8.57 -12.90 2.30
C CYS A 87 -8.52 -12.75 3.84
N LEU A 88 -7.92 -11.67 4.35
CA LEU A 88 -7.91 -11.36 5.78
C LEU A 88 -9.32 -11.23 6.34
N PHE A 89 -10.20 -10.51 5.64
CA PHE A 89 -11.59 -10.35 6.05
C PHE A 89 -12.32 -11.71 6.14
N ILE A 90 -12.14 -12.58 5.15
CA ILE A 90 -12.74 -13.93 5.14
C ILE A 90 -12.20 -14.77 6.30
N VAL A 91 -10.90 -14.74 6.56
CA VAL A 91 -10.26 -15.49 7.66
C VAL A 91 -10.83 -15.05 9.01
N ILE A 92 -10.97 -13.75 9.23
CA ILE A 92 -11.55 -13.17 10.45
C ILE A 92 -13.02 -13.59 10.62
N THR A 93 -13.83 -13.45 9.57
CA THR A 93 -15.27 -13.76 9.62
C THR A 93 -15.57 -15.26 9.79
N LYS A 94 -14.66 -16.12 9.32
CA LYS A 94 -14.76 -17.57 9.54
C LYS A 94 -14.29 -18.01 10.94
N GLY A 95 -13.77 -17.08 11.75
CA GLY A 95 -13.31 -17.39 13.10
C GLY A 95 -11.97 -18.12 13.16
N TYR A 96 -11.21 -18.15 12.07
CA TYR A 96 -9.84 -18.69 12.12
C TYR A 96 -8.95 -17.79 12.95
N LYS A 97 -8.24 -18.39 13.93
CA LYS A 97 -7.37 -17.67 14.88
C LYS A 97 -5.89 -18.06 14.74
N ASP A 98 -5.48 -18.52 13.57
CA ASP A 98 -4.09 -18.88 13.33
C ASP A 98 -3.28 -17.61 12.96
N LEU A 99 -2.40 -17.19 13.87
CA LEU A 99 -1.52 -16.03 13.71
C LEU A 99 -0.64 -16.12 12.46
N SER A 100 -0.24 -17.31 12.04
CA SER A 100 0.60 -17.50 10.86
C SER A 100 -0.05 -16.96 9.60
N PHE A 101 -1.35 -17.15 9.44
CA PHE A 101 -2.12 -16.60 8.31
C PHE A 101 -2.15 -15.07 8.33
N PHE A 102 -2.32 -14.48 9.52
CA PHE A 102 -2.34 -13.01 9.65
C PHE A 102 -0.99 -12.41 9.30
N TYR A 103 0.09 -13.00 9.77
CA TYR A 103 1.46 -12.54 9.46
C TYR A 103 1.74 -12.66 7.96
N LEU A 104 1.40 -13.80 7.35
CA LEU A 104 1.60 -14.03 5.93
C LEU A 104 0.83 -13.03 5.07
N LEU A 105 -0.46 -12.86 5.33
CA LEU A 105 -1.30 -11.93 4.55
C LEU A 105 -0.91 -10.47 4.77
N THR A 106 -0.50 -10.10 5.98
CA THR A 106 0.03 -8.76 6.28
C THR A 106 1.34 -8.51 5.53
N ALA A 107 2.25 -9.49 5.51
CA ALA A 107 3.48 -9.42 4.73
C ALA A 107 3.21 -9.31 3.22
N CYS A 108 2.28 -10.08 2.68
CA CYS A 108 1.87 -9.98 1.28
C CYS A 108 1.29 -8.60 0.94
N ARG A 109 0.43 -8.03 1.80
CA ARG A 109 -0.07 -6.66 1.64
C ARG A 109 1.08 -5.65 1.59
N SER A 110 2.05 -5.80 2.47
CA SER A 110 3.23 -4.94 2.54
C SER A 110 4.06 -4.97 1.26
N ILE A 111 4.21 -6.15 0.64
CA ILE A 111 4.87 -6.29 -0.67
C ILE A 111 4.15 -5.45 -1.72
N GLY A 112 2.82 -5.53 -1.81
CA GLY A 112 2.04 -4.71 -2.74
C GLY A 112 2.26 -3.21 -2.50
N SER A 113 2.22 -2.76 -1.26
CA SER A 113 2.42 -1.36 -0.89
C SER A 113 3.82 -0.85 -1.26
N THR A 114 4.83 -1.71 -1.19
CA THR A 114 6.22 -1.36 -1.50
C THR A 114 6.40 -0.94 -2.96
N PHE A 115 5.68 -1.55 -3.89
CA PHE A 115 5.75 -1.18 -5.31
C PHE A 115 4.80 -0.04 -5.67
N HIS A 116 3.72 0.13 -4.94
CA HIS A 116 2.73 1.16 -5.19
C HIS A 116 3.29 2.57 -4.99
N ALA A 117 3.95 2.83 -3.86
CA ALA A 117 4.45 4.16 -3.51
C ALA A 117 5.45 4.74 -4.53
N PRO A 118 6.52 4.03 -4.94
CA PRO A 118 7.45 4.56 -5.94
C PRO A 118 6.79 4.67 -7.33
N ALA A 119 5.84 3.79 -7.69
CA ALA A 119 5.11 3.88 -8.95
C ALA A 119 4.26 5.16 -9.03
N LEU A 120 3.63 5.55 -7.93
CA LEU A 120 2.89 6.80 -7.81
C LEU A 120 3.82 8.00 -7.98
N GLN A 121 4.91 8.07 -7.19
CA GLN A 121 5.88 9.16 -7.24
C GLN A 121 6.47 9.33 -8.64
N ALA A 122 6.82 8.22 -9.29
CA ALA A 122 7.34 8.23 -10.65
C ALA A 122 6.30 8.65 -11.72
N SER A 123 5.01 8.60 -11.42
CA SER A 123 3.93 9.01 -12.34
C SER A 123 3.70 10.52 -12.35
N ILE A 124 3.98 11.22 -11.26
CA ILE A 124 3.73 12.68 -11.12
C ILE A 124 4.44 13.50 -12.21
N PRO A 125 5.74 13.30 -12.50
CA PRO A 125 6.45 14.08 -13.52
C PRO A 125 5.93 13.90 -14.95
N LEU A 126 5.21 12.80 -15.21
CA LEU A 126 4.63 12.52 -16.52
C LEU A 126 3.30 13.25 -16.75
N LEU A 127 2.62 13.62 -15.67
CA LEU A 127 1.29 14.24 -15.70
C LEU A 127 1.35 15.76 -15.65
N VAL A 128 2.46 16.32 -15.15
CA VAL A 128 2.61 17.75 -14.88
C VAL A 128 3.59 18.40 -15.85
N PRO A 129 3.26 19.54 -16.48
CA PRO A 129 4.21 20.31 -17.28
C PRO A 129 5.46 20.69 -16.46
N LYS A 130 6.64 20.63 -17.10
CA LYS A 130 7.95 20.80 -16.44
C LYS A 130 8.05 22.06 -15.57
N HIS A 131 7.44 23.17 -15.98
CA HIS A 131 7.46 24.45 -15.25
C HIS A 131 6.61 24.48 -13.98
N HIS A 132 5.75 23.48 -13.76
CA HIS A 132 4.95 23.33 -12.54
C HIS A 132 5.41 22.19 -11.62
N LEU A 133 6.41 21.41 -12.03
CA LEU A 133 6.87 20.24 -11.27
C LEU A 133 7.35 20.60 -9.86
N VAL A 134 8.13 21.67 -9.71
CA VAL A 134 8.66 22.12 -8.41
C VAL A 134 7.53 22.45 -7.43
N ARG A 135 6.46 23.06 -7.93
CA ARG A 135 5.30 23.41 -7.10
C ARG A 135 4.45 22.19 -6.69
N VAL A 136 4.37 21.18 -7.54
CA VAL A 136 3.57 19.98 -7.29
C VAL A 136 4.35 18.95 -6.46
N SER A 137 5.67 18.86 -6.60
CA SER A 137 6.51 17.96 -5.81
C SER A 137 6.81 18.45 -4.40
N GLY A 138 6.49 19.72 -4.09
CA GLY A 138 6.63 20.29 -2.76
C GLY A 138 5.34 20.24 -1.91
N LEU A 139 4.28 19.63 -2.43
CA LEU A 139 3.04 19.32 -1.70
C LEU A 139 3.04 17.88 -1.21
#